data_688ba80801935e60340d77e7c640fd0f
#
_entry.id   688ba80801935e60340d77e7c640fd0f
#
_cell.length_a   1.000
_cell.length_b   1.000
_cell.length_c   1.000
_cell.angle_alpha   90.00
_cell.angle_beta   90.00
_cell.angle_gamma   90.00
#
_symmetry.space_group_name_H-M   'P 1'
#
loop_
_entity.id
_entity.type
_entity.pdbx_description
1 polymer ?
#
loop_
_entity_poly.entity_id
_entity_poly.type
_entity_poly.pdbx_seq_one_letter_code
_entity_poly.pdbx_strand_id
1 'polypeptide(L)'
;MKLYFKQRFFSWFDSYDIYYEGGSVAYTVEGKLSWGHCLHILDPYGEHIATVKQQVLTFLPKFDLYVGERCIGTIRREFTFFHPSFTMDFCGWTVEGSFMEWDYTIQDGPRTVATISKELFNWTDTYPIDVA
;
A
#
# COMPACT_ATOMS: atom_id res chain seq x y z
N MET A 1 11.27 4.23 -11.77
CA MET A 1 11.63 4.74 -10.42
C MET A 1 11.48 3.62 -9.42
N LYS A 2 12.41 3.48 -8.54
CA LYS A 2 12.38 2.43 -7.53
C LYS A 2 12.23 3.01 -6.14
N LEU A 3 11.28 2.48 -5.38
CA LEU A 3 11.04 2.83 -3.99
C LEU A 3 11.23 1.59 -3.12
N TYR A 4 11.55 1.80 -1.85
CA TYR A 4 11.72 0.73 -0.88
C TYR A 4 10.78 0.95 0.29
N PHE A 5 9.87 0.01 0.49
CA PHE A 5 8.90 0.01 1.57
C PHE A 5 9.45 -0.86 2.70
N LYS A 6 9.62 -0.27 3.87
CA LYS A 6 10.27 -0.95 5.00
C LYS A 6 9.45 -0.78 6.27
N GLN A 7 9.12 -1.91 6.93
CA GLN A 7 8.41 -1.91 8.19
C GLN A 7 9.31 -1.45 9.34
N ARG A 8 8.78 -0.58 10.21
CA ARG A 8 9.46 -0.18 11.45
C ARG A 8 9.32 -1.26 12.51
N PHE A 9 10.40 -1.52 13.23
CA PHE A 9 10.36 -2.35 14.42
C PHE A 9 9.90 -1.55 15.63
N PHE A 10 9.33 -2.23 16.62
CA PHE A 10 8.94 -1.66 17.92
C PHE A 10 7.88 -0.56 17.84
N SER A 11 7.04 -0.60 16.81
CA SER A 11 5.90 0.31 16.69
C SER A 11 4.65 -0.35 17.30
N TRP A 12 3.85 0.44 18.00
CA TRP A 12 2.58 -0.03 18.57
C TRP A 12 1.52 -0.31 17.53
N PHE A 13 1.63 0.35 16.38
CA PHE A 13 0.77 0.17 15.22
C PHE A 13 1.63 -0.08 14.00
N ASP A 14 1.02 -0.61 12.93
CA ASP A 14 1.72 -0.79 11.67
C ASP A 14 2.28 0.55 11.19
N SER A 15 3.60 0.64 11.12
CA SER A 15 4.29 1.84 10.66
C SER A 15 5.40 1.46 9.69
N TYR A 16 5.53 2.25 8.63
CA TYR A 16 6.42 1.95 7.52
C TYR A 16 7.12 3.23 7.04
N ASP A 17 8.31 3.05 6.50
CA ASP A 17 9.03 4.11 5.80
C ASP A 17 9.18 3.72 4.33
N ILE A 18 9.00 4.68 3.45
CA ILE A 18 9.21 4.51 2.01
C ILE A 18 10.40 5.37 1.61
N TYR A 19 11.43 4.72 1.05
CA TYR A 19 12.69 5.36 0.68
C TYR A 19 12.87 5.42 -0.82
N TYR A 20 13.54 6.47 -1.29
CA TYR A 20 14.12 6.51 -2.65
C TYR A 20 15.37 5.63 -2.71
N GLU A 21 15.87 5.32 -3.91
CA GLU A 21 17.08 4.52 -4.10
C GLU A 21 18.30 5.08 -3.37
N GLY A 22 18.41 6.39 -3.28
CA GLY A 22 19.52 7.06 -2.58
C GLY A 22 19.44 6.98 -1.06
N GLY A 23 18.37 6.42 -0.49
CA GLY A 23 18.20 6.27 0.94
C GLY A 23 17.44 7.41 1.63
N SER A 24 17.09 8.47 0.90
CA SER A 24 16.25 9.54 1.48
C SER A 24 14.80 9.09 1.60
N VAL A 25 14.10 9.58 2.62
CA VAL A 25 12.70 9.26 2.88
C VAL A 25 11.81 9.93 1.85
N ALA A 26 10.99 9.13 1.15
CA ALA A 26 9.95 9.62 0.25
C ALA A 26 8.65 9.88 1.01
N TYR A 27 8.21 8.90 1.81
CA TYR A 27 6.98 8.97 2.59
C TYR A 27 7.13 8.19 3.89
N THR A 28 6.29 8.52 4.85
CA THR A 28 6.12 7.75 6.08
C THR A 28 4.67 7.31 6.17
N VAL A 29 4.44 6.07 6.56
CA VAL A 29 3.10 5.53 6.76
C VAL A 29 2.94 5.20 8.24
N GLU A 30 1.94 5.78 8.89
CA GLU A 30 1.66 5.57 10.30
C GLU A 30 0.28 4.93 10.51
N GLY A 31 0.25 3.80 11.23
CA GLY A 31 -0.99 3.20 11.68
C GLY A 31 -1.61 4.03 12.80
N LYS A 32 -2.95 4.20 12.75
CA LYS A 32 -3.70 4.96 13.75
C LYS A 32 -4.76 4.09 14.40
N LEU A 33 -5.08 4.40 15.65
CA LEU A 33 -6.16 3.74 16.37
C LEU A 33 -7.50 4.07 15.71
N SER A 34 -8.22 3.03 15.29
CA SER A 34 -9.49 3.17 14.58
C SER A 34 -10.26 1.86 14.63
N TRP A 35 -11.53 1.90 14.28
CA TRP A 35 -12.30 0.69 13.93
C TRP A 35 -11.82 0.21 12.55
N GLY A 36 -11.12 -0.92 12.53
CA GLY A 36 -10.41 -1.40 11.35
C GLY A 36 -9.06 -0.69 11.17
N HIS A 37 -8.38 -0.99 10.07
CA HIS A 37 -7.09 -0.39 9.77
C HIS A 37 -7.24 1.05 9.29
N CYS A 38 -6.41 1.94 9.84
CA CYS A 38 -6.32 3.31 9.39
C CYS A 38 -4.85 3.69 9.28
N LEU A 39 -4.43 4.10 8.09
CA LEU A 39 -3.05 4.46 7.80
C LEU A 39 -2.99 5.92 7.35
N HIS A 40 -2.11 6.70 7.97
CA HIS A 40 -1.79 8.04 7.54
C HIS A 40 -0.51 8.03 6.71
N ILE A 41 -0.55 8.65 5.55
CA ILE A 41 0.62 8.81 4.68
C ILE A 41 1.12 10.23 4.84
N LEU A 42 2.38 10.37 5.26
CA LEU A 42 3.04 11.63 5.52
C LEU A 42 4.14 11.87 4.50
N ASP A 43 4.39 13.13 4.17
CA ASP A 43 5.53 13.53 3.36
C ASP A 43 6.84 13.52 4.20
N PRO A 44 8.03 13.79 3.60
CA PRO A 44 9.29 13.81 4.36
C PRO A 44 9.34 14.87 5.46
N TYR A 45 8.48 15.89 5.40
CA TYR A 45 8.42 16.97 6.40
C TYR A 45 7.40 16.69 7.50
N GLY A 46 6.73 15.54 7.45
CA GLY A 46 5.73 15.16 8.45
C GLY A 46 4.32 15.66 8.16
N GLU A 47 4.08 16.26 7.00
CA GLU A 47 2.74 16.68 6.61
C GLU A 47 1.88 15.49 6.20
N HIS A 48 0.67 15.43 6.73
CA HIS A 48 -0.32 14.40 6.41
C HIS A 48 -0.94 14.68 5.04
N ILE A 49 -0.60 13.86 4.05
CA ILE A 49 -1.03 14.05 2.66
C ILE A 49 -2.17 13.13 2.24
N ALA A 50 -2.29 11.96 2.84
CA ALA A 50 -3.33 10.99 2.48
C ALA A 50 -3.68 10.08 3.65
N THR A 51 -4.86 9.47 3.57
CA THR A 51 -5.33 8.48 4.54
C THR A 51 -5.92 7.29 3.80
N VAL A 52 -5.53 6.09 4.21
CA VAL A 52 -6.16 4.84 3.78
C VAL A 52 -6.91 4.28 4.98
N LYS A 53 -8.24 4.19 4.87
CA LYS A 53 -9.10 3.76 5.97
C LYS A 53 -9.93 2.56 5.56
N GLN A 54 -9.83 1.48 6.33
CA GLN A 54 -10.64 0.29 6.12
C GLN A 54 -12.08 0.54 6.50
N GLN A 55 -13.01 0.18 5.61
CA GLN A 55 -14.43 0.12 5.96
C GLN A 55 -14.68 -1.09 6.84
N VAL A 56 -15.46 -0.92 7.90
CA VAL A 56 -15.84 -2.01 8.78
C VAL A 56 -17.16 -2.63 8.31
N LEU A 57 -17.42 -3.87 8.77
CA LEU A 57 -18.65 -4.61 8.47
C LEU A 57 -18.87 -4.88 6.97
N THR A 58 -17.78 -5.06 6.23
CA THR A 58 -17.83 -5.49 4.82
C THR A 58 -17.50 -6.98 4.71
N PHE A 59 -18.10 -7.67 3.73
CA PHE A 59 -17.82 -9.09 3.51
C PHE A 59 -16.38 -9.33 3.06
N LEU A 60 -15.90 -8.52 2.12
CA LEU A 60 -14.51 -8.53 1.67
C LEU A 60 -13.82 -7.23 2.07
N PRO A 61 -12.49 -7.23 2.30
CA PRO A 61 -11.78 -6.01 2.66
C PRO A 61 -12.01 -4.88 1.66
N LYS A 62 -12.27 -3.70 2.19
CA LYS A 62 -12.55 -2.51 1.42
C LYS A 62 -11.94 -1.30 2.12
N PHE A 63 -11.21 -0.48 1.37
CA PHE A 63 -10.48 0.65 1.90
C PHE A 63 -10.83 1.93 1.14
N ASP A 64 -11.09 3.00 1.89
CA ASP A 64 -11.27 4.33 1.32
C ASP A 64 -9.95 5.08 1.32
N LEU A 65 -9.67 5.79 0.23
CA LEU A 65 -8.51 6.65 0.10
C LEU A 65 -8.93 8.11 0.14
N TYR A 66 -8.37 8.85 1.10
CA TYR A 66 -8.60 10.29 1.28
C TYR A 66 -7.33 11.06 0.94
N VAL A 67 -7.50 12.19 0.27
CA VAL A 67 -6.47 13.22 0.12
C VAL A 67 -7.01 14.48 0.79
N GLY A 68 -6.38 14.89 1.89
CA GLY A 68 -6.97 15.85 2.79
C GLY A 68 -8.28 15.32 3.38
N GLU A 69 -9.35 16.07 3.29
CA GLU A 69 -10.69 15.65 3.76
C GLU A 69 -11.54 15.01 2.66
N ARG A 70 -11.02 14.94 1.44
CA ARG A 70 -11.76 14.46 0.27
C ARG A 70 -11.50 12.97 0.04
N CYS A 71 -12.56 12.17 0.01
CA CYS A 71 -12.49 10.77 -0.43
C CYS A 71 -12.39 10.74 -1.95
N ILE A 72 -11.25 10.25 -2.46
CA ILE A 72 -11.02 10.16 -3.90
C ILE A 72 -11.46 8.84 -4.49
N GLY A 73 -11.67 7.82 -3.67
CA GLY A 73 -12.15 6.54 -4.14
C GLY A 73 -11.91 5.41 -3.17
N THR A 74 -12.11 4.20 -3.66
CA THR A 74 -12.11 2.98 -2.87
C THR A 74 -11.22 1.93 -3.51
N ILE A 75 -10.50 1.19 -2.68
CA ILE A 75 -9.73 0.00 -3.06
C ILE A 75 -10.51 -1.19 -2.51
N ARG A 76 -10.99 -2.07 -3.40
CA ARG A 76 -11.80 -3.23 -3.03
C ARG A 76 -11.08 -4.51 -3.34
N ARG A 77 -11.12 -5.46 -2.41
CA ARG A 77 -10.72 -6.83 -2.69
C ARG A 77 -11.81 -7.52 -3.48
N GLU A 78 -11.41 -8.13 -4.61
CA GLU A 78 -12.30 -8.94 -5.42
C GLU A 78 -12.34 -10.38 -4.91
N PHE A 79 -13.44 -11.07 -5.15
CA PHE A 79 -13.56 -12.48 -4.80
C PHE A 79 -12.80 -13.32 -5.83
N THR A 80 -11.72 -13.97 -5.38
CA THR A 80 -10.88 -14.83 -6.22
C THR A 80 -10.51 -16.09 -5.43
N PHE A 81 -10.28 -17.20 -6.15
CA PHE A 81 -9.95 -18.47 -5.53
C PHE A 81 -8.45 -18.72 -5.39
N PHE A 82 -7.64 -18.18 -6.29
CA PHE A 82 -6.22 -18.59 -6.41
C PHE A 82 -5.20 -17.52 -6.07
N HIS A 83 -5.58 -16.25 -6.10
CA HIS A 83 -4.66 -15.16 -5.83
C HIS A 83 -5.41 -13.93 -5.31
N PRO A 84 -4.77 -13.08 -4.50
CA PRO A 84 -5.37 -11.81 -4.10
C PRO A 84 -5.54 -10.88 -5.29
N SER A 85 -6.71 -10.26 -5.40
CA SER A 85 -6.98 -9.25 -6.43
C SER A 85 -7.75 -8.09 -5.82
N PHE A 86 -7.34 -6.87 -6.19
CA PHE A 86 -7.96 -5.62 -5.74
C PHE A 86 -8.27 -4.74 -6.93
N THR A 87 -9.32 -3.95 -6.82
CA THR A 87 -9.70 -2.95 -7.82
C THR A 87 -9.72 -1.57 -7.17
N MET A 88 -9.10 -0.59 -7.84
CA MET A 88 -9.12 0.83 -7.46
C MET A 88 -10.13 1.55 -8.35
N ASP A 89 -11.29 1.91 -7.80
CA ASP A 89 -12.40 2.46 -8.59
C ASP A 89 -12.15 3.88 -9.13
N PHE A 90 -11.26 4.62 -8.47
CA PHE A 90 -10.97 6.01 -8.83
C PHE A 90 -10.04 6.16 -10.05
N CYS A 91 -9.37 5.10 -10.47
CA CYS A 91 -8.46 5.13 -11.63
C CYS A 91 -8.58 3.89 -12.53
N GLY A 92 -9.39 2.91 -12.11
CA GLY A 92 -9.57 1.66 -12.87
C GLY A 92 -8.39 0.72 -12.82
N TRP A 93 -7.42 0.96 -11.94
CA TRP A 93 -6.27 0.08 -11.78
C TRP A 93 -6.65 -1.19 -11.03
N THR A 94 -5.93 -2.27 -11.33
CA THR A 94 -6.06 -3.54 -10.63
C THR A 94 -4.75 -3.92 -9.97
N VAL A 95 -4.85 -4.57 -8.81
CA VAL A 95 -3.70 -5.11 -8.09
C VAL A 95 -3.86 -6.61 -8.03
N GLU A 96 -2.92 -7.33 -8.62
CA GLU A 96 -2.88 -8.79 -8.62
C GLU A 96 -1.71 -9.28 -7.77
N GLY A 97 -1.95 -10.27 -6.94
CA GLY A 97 -0.92 -10.82 -6.07
C GLY A 97 -0.73 -12.32 -6.21
N SER A 98 0.40 -12.82 -5.71
CA SER A 98 0.68 -14.23 -5.56
C SER A 98 0.81 -14.57 -4.08
N PHE A 99 0.03 -15.55 -3.58
CA PHE A 99 0.16 -16.03 -2.20
C PHE A 99 1.50 -16.68 -1.92
N MET A 100 2.08 -17.31 -2.93
CA MET A 100 3.30 -18.12 -2.76
C MET A 100 4.57 -17.30 -2.82
N GLU A 101 4.55 -16.19 -3.54
CA GLU A 101 5.77 -15.44 -3.87
C GLU A 101 5.84 -14.06 -3.24
N TRP A 102 4.73 -13.59 -2.62
CA TRP A 102 4.63 -12.26 -2.03
C TRP A 102 4.88 -11.12 -3.03
N ASP A 103 4.53 -11.37 -4.30
CA ASP A 103 4.66 -10.41 -5.37
C ASP A 103 3.31 -9.84 -5.73
N TYR A 104 3.27 -8.53 -5.98
CA TYR A 104 2.09 -7.82 -6.41
C TYR A 104 2.40 -6.99 -7.63
N THR A 105 1.45 -6.94 -8.56
CA THR A 105 1.55 -6.12 -9.76
C THR A 105 0.34 -5.19 -9.83
N ILE A 106 0.60 -3.90 -10.08
CA ILE A 106 -0.44 -2.90 -10.29
C ILE A 106 -0.53 -2.67 -11.80
N GLN A 107 -1.72 -2.87 -12.36
CA GLN A 107 -1.99 -2.77 -13.80
C GLN A 107 -3.00 -1.67 -14.10
N ASP A 108 -2.74 -0.95 -15.17
CA ASP A 108 -3.68 -0.05 -15.82
C ASP A 108 -3.99 -0.63 -17.21
N GLY A 109 -5.01 -1.50 -17.29
CA GLY A 109 -5.25 -2.30 -18.49
C GLY A 109 -4.03 -3.16 -18.83
N PRO A 110 -3.47 -3.04 -20.05
CA PRO A 110 -2.28 -3.81 -20.45
C PRO A 110 -0.97 -3.25 -19.91
N ARG A 111 -0.97 -2.04 -19.35
CA ARG A 111 0.24 -1.37 -18.86
C ARG A 111 0.50 -1.71 -17.39
N THR A 112 1.71 -2.14 -17.08
CA THR A 112 2.16 -2.31 -15.69
C THR A 112 2.56 -0.95 -15.12
N VAL A 113 1.88 -0.53 -14.05
CA VAL A 113 2.16 0.73 -13.35
C VAL A 113 3.28 0.53 -12.35
N ALA A 114 3.22 -0.55 -11.58
CA ALA A 114 4.21 -0.86 -10.56
C ALA A 114 4.25 -2.35 -10.25
N THR A 115 5.39 -2.82 -9.79
CA THR A 115 5.59 -4.16 -9.23
C THR A 115 6.14 -4.04 -7.82
N ILE A 116 5.64 -4.87 -6.92
CA ILE A 116 6.05 -4.92 -5.51
C ILE A 116 6.48 -6.35 -5.23
N SER A 117 7.70 -6.52 -4.71
CA SER A 117 8.24 -7.83 -4.38
C SER A 117 8.82 -7.83 -2.97
N LYS A 118 9.03 -9.01 -2.42
CA LYS A 118 9.70 -9.17 -1.13
C LYS A 118 11.16 -9.58 -1.36
N GLU A 119 12.09 -8.90 -0.72
CA GLU A 119 13.50 -9.30 -0.74
C GLU A 119 13.69 -10.51 0.18
N LEU A 120 14.02 -11.67 -0.42
CA LEU A 120 14.12 -12.94 0.28
C LEU A 120 15.32 -13.03 1.23
N PHE A 121 16.36 -12.25 1.02
CA PHE A 121 17.62 -12.36 1.77
C PHE A 121 17.89 -11.17 2.69
N ASN A 122 16.87 -10.37 2.98
CA ASN A 122 17.01 -9.22 3.86
C ASN A 122 16.57 -9.58 5.29
N TRP A 123 17.35 -9.13 6.28
CA TRP A 123 17.03 -9.30 7.69
C TRP A 123 15.83 -8.48 8.15
N THR A 124 15.46 -7.48 7.37
CA THR A 124 14.29 -6.65 7.60
C THR A 124 13.26 -6.88 6.52
N ASP A 125 11.97 -6.75 6.86
CA ASP A 125 10.89 -6.83 5.86
C ASP A 125 10.94 -5.60 4.96
N THR A 126 11.65 -5.75 3.84
CA THR A 126 11.80 -4.71 2.82
C THR A 126 11.15 -5.17 1.53
N TYR A 127 10.33 -4.30 0.96
CA TYR A 127 9.60 -4.56 -0.27
C TYR A 127 9.99 -3.54 -1.34
N PRO A 128 10.80 -3.93 -2.34
CA PRO A 128 11.07 -3.06 -3.48
C PRO A 128 9.79 -2.80 -4.28
N ILE A 129 9.59 -1.55 -4.67
CA ILE A 129 8.47 -1.12 -5.51
C ILE A 129 9.07 -0.50 -6.77
N ASP A 130 8.91 -1.17 -7.91
CA ASP A 130 9.30 -0.65 -9.20
C ASP A 130 8.12 0.08 -9.83
N VAL A 131 8.27 1.39 -9.99
CA VAL A 131 7.26 2.26 -10.60
C VAL A 131 7.67 2.57 -12.04
N ALA A 132 6.77 2.29 -12.96
CA ALA A 132 7.01 2.52 -14.39
C ALA A 132 7.16 4.00 -14.72
#